data_63afdd1f0529572cbdd2e986e1fc04fb
#
_entry.id   63afdd1f0529572cbdd2e986e1fc04fb
#
_cell.length_a   1.000
_cell.length_b   1.000
_cell.length_c   1.000
_cell.angle_alpha   90.00
_cell.angle_beta   90.00
_cell.angle_gamma   90.00
#
_symmetry.space_group_name_H-M   'P 1'
#
loop_
_entity.id
_entity.type
_entity.pdbx_description
1 polymer ?
#
loop_
_entity_poly.entity_id
_entity_poly.type
_entity_poly.pdbx_seq_one_letter_code
_entity_poly.pdbx_strand_id
1 'polypeptide(L)'
;MITHLNVTSIYVLDKDEALDFYVNKMGLEKGSDVKQGDYRWLTVRVPGDASTEISLETPGAPLHDEQTGEVMRGLVTKGAMGGLVFLTDDIHGLFETLKEQLLPSEALYP
;
A
#
# COMPACT_ATOMS: atom_id res chain seq x y z
N MET A 1 -25.20 12.88 1.85
CA MET A 1 -24.97 11.82 2.86
C MET A 1 -23.76 10.97 2.44
N ILE A 2 -22.96 10.56 3.40
CA ILE A 2 -21.83 9.65 3.14
C ILE A 2 -22.39 8.29 2.77
N THR A 3 -21.86 7.67 1.70
CA THR A 3 -22.31 6.36 1.21
C THR A 3 -21.32 5.25 1.47
N HIS A 4 -20.01 5.55 1.44
CA HIS A 4 -18.95 4.56 1.68
C HIS A 4 -17.60 5.25 1.84
N LEU A 5 -16.63 4.49 2.32
CA LEU A 5 -15.23 4.94 2.34
C LEU A 5 -14.66 4.76 0.94
N ASN A 6 -14.26 5.85 0.29
CA ASN A 6 -13.78 5.79 -1.09
C ASN A 6 -12.28 5.48 -1.18
N VAL A 7 -11.48 6.15 -0.38
CA VAL A 7 -10.02 5.99 -0.40
C VAL A 7 -9.48 6.00 1.03
N THR A 8 -8.60 5.06 1.31
CA THR A 8 -7.75 5.08 2.50
C THR A 8 -6.29 5.12 2.05
N SER A 9 -5.41 5.67 2.87
CA SER A 9 -4.01 5.85 2.49
C SER A 9 -3.10 5.04 3.38
N ILE A 10 -2.03 4.52 2.78
CA ILE A 10 -0.90 3.95 3.52
C ILE A 10 0.38 4.64 3.08
N TYR A 11 1.36 4.66 3.96
CA TYR A 11 2.66 5.24 3.66
C TYR A 11 3.67 4.16 3.35
N VAL A 12 4.38 4.34 2.25
CA VAL A 12 5.40 3.43 1.74
C VAL A 12 6.66 4.25 1.46
N LEU A 13 7.80 3.58 1.33
CA LEU A 13 9.05 4.27 1.03
C LEU A 13 9.26 4.48 -0.47
N ASP A 14 8.74 3.57 -1.29
CA ASP A 14 8.87 3.62 -2.75
C ASP A 14 7.57 3.15 -3.37
N LYS A 15 6.95 4.02 -4.18
CA LYS A 15 5.64 3.71 -4.78
C LYS A 15 5.70 2.58 -5.79
N ASP A 16 6.78 2.48 -6.57
CA ASP A 16 6.90 1.42 -7.57
C ASP A 16 7.13 0.06 -6.92
N GLU A 17 7.95 -0.01 -5.88
CA GLU A 17 8.14 -1.24 -5.13
C GLU A 17 6.84 -1.67 -4.44
N ALA A 18 6.10 -0.72 -3.87
CA ALA A 18 4.82 -1.01 -3.23
C ALA A 18 3.79 -1.49 -4.25
N LEU A 19 3.75 -0.87 -5.42
CA LEU A 19 2.85 -1.29 -6.49
C LEU A 19 3.15 -2.74 -6.91
N ASP A 20 4.42 -3.07 -7.11
CA ASP A 20 4.83 -4.42 -7.43
C ASP A 20 4.41 -5.42 -6.36
N PHE A 21 4.63 -5.07 -5.10
CA PHE A 21 4.23 -5.92 -3.97
C PHE A 21 2.72 -6.18 -3.96
N TYR A 22 1.92 -5.12 -3.99
CA TYR A 22 0.47 -5.28 -3.88
C TYR A 22 -0.17 -5.91 -5.11
N VAL A 23 0.30 -5.60 -6.30
CA VAL A 23 -0.28 -6.15 -7.54
C VAL A 23 0.29 -7.53 -7.86
N ASN A 24 1.60 -7.65 -7.91
CA ASN A 24 2.22 -8.89 -8.39
C ASN A 24 2.39 -9.96 -7.33
N LYS A 25 2.49 -9.59 -6.05
CA LYS A 25 2.64 -10.56 -4.95
C LYS A 25 1.34 -10.79 -4.20
N MET A 26 0.60 -9.72 -3.87
CA MET A 26 -0.64 -9.83 -3.09
C MET A 26 -1.88 -10.09 -3.95
N GLY A 27 -1.82 -9.86 -5.24
CA GLY A 27 -2.95 -10.11 -6.12
C GLY A 27 -3.99 -9.00 -6.17
N LEU A 28 -3.66 -7.80 -5.68
CA LEU A 28 -4.51 -6.64 -5.88
C LEU A 28 -4.36 -6.12 -7.31
N GLU A 29 -5.20 -5.18 -7.70
CA GLU A 29 -5.08 -4.55 -9.01
C GLU A 29 -4.79 -3.06 -8.89
N LYS A 30 -4.13 -2.49 -9.89
CA LYS A 30 -3.87 -1.06 -9.95
C LYS A 30 -5.17 -0.32 -10.20
N GLY A 31 -5.48 0.69 -9.38
CA GLY A 31 -6.62 1.55 -9.58
C GLY A 31 -6.26 2.73 -10.48
N SER A 32 -5.72 3.78 -9.88
CA SER A 32 -5.32 5.00 -10.60
C SER A 32 -3.82 5.15 -10.60
N ASP A 33 -3.27 5.80 -11.63
CA ASP A 33 -1.87 6.16 -11.70
C ASP A 33 -1.76 7.43 -12.55
N VAL A 34 -1.81 8.60 -11.89
CA VAL A 34 -1.87 9.89 -12.54
C VAL A 34 -0.83 10.82 -11.94
N LYS A 35 -0.02 11.44 -12.79
CA LYS A 35 0.93 12.46 -12.36
C LYS A 35 0.33 13.86 -12.53
N GLN A 36 0.49 14.68 -11.49
CA GLN A 36 0.17 16.10 -11.52
C GLN A 36 1.37 16.87 -10.97
N GLY A 37 2.17 17.44 -11.85
CA GLY A 37 3.43 18.07 -11.46
C GLY A 37 4.37 17.05 -10.85
N ASP A 38 4.82 17.30 -9.62
CA ASP A 38 5.71 16.42 -8.89
C ASP A 38 4.97 15.37 -8.06
N TYR A 39 3.63 15.41 -8.09
CA TYR A 39 2.81 14.47 -7.31
C TYR A 39 2.28 13.35 -8.22
N ARG A 40 2.37 12.12 -7.71
CA ARG A 40 1.80 10.95 -8.37
C ARG A 40 0.66 10.39 -7.52
N TRP A 41 -0.54 10.41 -8.07
CA TRP A 41 -1.71 9.77 -7.49
C TRP A 41 -1.71 8.30 -7.93
N LEU A 42 -1.42 7.39 -7.00
CA LEU A 42 -1.31 5.97 -7.27
C LEU A 42 -2.16 5.20 -6.28
N THR A 43 -3.06 4.37 -6.77
CA THR A 43 -3.93 3.55 -5.93
C THR A 43 -3.91 2.10 -6.36
N VAL A 44 -4.23 1.23 -5.41
CA VAL A 44 -4.51 -0.19 -5.66
C VAL A 44 -5.87 -0.52 -5.07
N ARG A 45 -6.47 -1.61 -5.52
CA ARG A 45 -7.79 -2.03 -5.04
C ARG A 45 -7.92 -3.55 -5.06
N VAL A 46 -8.87 -4.05 -4.27
CA VAL A 46 -9.20 -5.48 -4.26
C VAL A 46 -9.96 -5.80 -5.54
N PRO A 47 -9.56 -6.83 -6.31
CA PRO A 47 -10.30 -7.23 -7.52
C PRO A 47 -11.77 -7.54 -7.19
N GLY A 48 -12.66 -6.98 -8.00
CA GLY A 48 -14.10 -7.14 -7.81
C GLY A 48 -14.72 -6.21 -6.77
N ASP A 49 -13.93 -5.43 -6.05
CA ASP A 49 -14.42 -4.45 -5.08
C ASP A 49 -14.03 -3.03 -5.54
N ALA A 50 -14.97 -2.35 -6.16
CA ALA A 50 -14.77 -0.99 -6.65
C ALA A 50 -15.14 0.08 -5.62
N SER A 51 -15.56 -0.30 -4.40
CA SER A 51 -16.02 0.66 -3.41
C SER A 51 -14.89 1.45 -2.75
N THR A 52 -13.73 0.81 -2.55
CA THR A 52 -12.62 1.43 -1.82
C THR A 52 -11.31 1.20 -2.53
N GLU A 53 -10.52 2.26 -2.65
CA GLU A 53 -9.15 2.19 -3.14
C GLU A 53 -8.18 2.51 -2.00
N ILE A 54 -6.95 2.06 -2.15
CA ILE A 54 -5.86 2.32 -1.22
C ILE A 54 -4.85 3.19 -1.95
N SER A 55 -4.63 4.43 -1.48
CA SER A 55 -3.61 5.27 -2.06
C SER A 55 -2.25 4.97 -1.42
N LEU A 56 -1.24 4.86 -2.27
CA LEU A 56 0.13 4.63 -1.85
C LEU A 56 0.84 5.97 -1.78
N GLU A 57 1.16 6.42 -0.57
CA GLU A 57 1.76 7.72 -0.33
C GLU A 57 3.19 7.56 0.17
N THR A 58 4.05 8.53 -0.17
CA THR A 58 5.42 8.56 0.36
C THR A 58 5.59 9.76 1.27
N PRO A 59 6.34 9.61 2.37
CA PRO A 59 6.67 10.76 3.21
C PRO A 59 7.48 11.82 2.43
N GLY A 60 7.22 13.07 2.75
CA GLY A 60 7.94 14.20 2.15
C GLY A 60 7.11 14.99 1.17
N ALA A 61 7.80 15.77 0.33
CA ALA A 61 7.16 16.62 -0.66
C ALA A 61 6.34 15.82 -1.67
N PRO A 62 5.23 16.37 -2.18
CA PRO A 62 4.70 17.70 -1.86
C PRO A 62 3.79 17.75 -0.62
N LEU A 63 3.46 16.61 -0.01
CA LEU A 63 2.48 16.55 1.08
C LEU A 63 3.03 17.03 2.42
N HIS A 64 4.34 16.84 2.65
CA HIS A 64 4.97 17.13 3.93
C HIS A 64 6.22 17.97 3.72
N ASP A 65 6.55 18.81 4.70
CA ASP A 65 7.84 19.50 4.71
C ASP A 65 8.98 18.49 4.91
N GLU A 66 10.22 18.95 4.72
CA GLU A 66 11.38 18.07 4.76
C GLU A 66 11.55 17.41 6.12
N GLN A 67 11.41 18.17 7.21
CA GLN A 67 11.57 17.65 8.56
C GLN A 67 10.50 16.61 8.90
N THR A 68 9.24 16.89 8.60
CA THR A 68 8.13 15.97 8.82
C THR A 68 8.33 14.70 7.99
N GLY A 69 8.69 14.85 6.72
CA GLY A 69 8.94 13.72 5.83
C GLY A 69 10.04 12.80 6.35
N GLU A 70 11.12 13.37 6.91
CA GLU A 70 12.22 12.60 7.46
C GLU A 70 11.79 11.79 8.68
N VAL A 71 11.04 12.40 9.60
CA VAL A 71 10.48 11.68 10.75
C VAL A 71 9.56 10.55 10.30
N MET A 72 8.69 10.81 9.34
CA MET A 72 7.75 9.79 8.82
C MET A 72 8.49 8.64 8.16
N ARG A 73 9.54 8.90 7.39
CA ARG A 73 10.34 7.84 6.77
C ARG A 73 10.93 6.91 7.82
N GLY A 74 11.41 7.46 8.93
CA GLY A 74 11.90 6.65 10.04
C GLY A 74 10.82 5.76 10.65
N LEU A 75 9.61 6.30 10.81
CA LEU A 75 8.47 5.53 11.33
C LEU A 75 8.02 4.44 10.37
N VAL A 76 7.96 4.72 9.08
CA VAL A 76 7.63 3.72 8.05
C VAL A 76 8.66 2.60 8.04
N THR A 77 9.95 2.96 8.10
CA THR A 77 11.05 1.99 8.06
C THR A 77 10.95 0.98 9.20
N LYS A 78 10.56 1.42 10.38
CA LYS A 78 10.43 0.51 11.53
C LYS A 78 9.04 -0.07 11.72
N GLY A 79 8.14 0.13 10.76
CA GLY A 79 6.81 -0.47 10.80
C GLY A 79 5.85 0.15 11.81
N ALA A 80 6.03 1.42 12.14
CA ALA A 80 5.25 2.10 13.18
C ALA A 80 4.09 2.94 12.63
N MET A 81 3.79 2.86 11.34
CA MET A 81 2.80 3.71 10.66
C MET A 81 1.58 2.92 10.24
N GLY A 82 0.86 2.34 11.17
CA GLY A 82 -0.40 1.69 10.87
C GLY A 82 -0.29 0.57 9.83
N GLY A 83 -1.43 0.15 9.30
CA GLY A 83 -1.45 -0.91 8.30
C GLY A 83 -2.84 -1.18 7.77
N LEU A 84 -2.95 -2.27 7.01
CA LEU A 84 -4.19 -2.70 6.39
C LEU A 84 -4.55 -4.10 6.90
N VAL A 85 -5.84 -4.37 6.97
CA VAL A 85 -6.35 -5.70 7.30
C VAL A 85 -7.21 -6.15 6.13
N PHE A 86 -6.84 -7.27 5.52
CA PHE A 86 -7.61 -7.89 4.46
C PHE A 86 -8.29 -9.15 4.99
N LEU A 87 -9.46 -9.43 4.44
CA LEU A 87 -10.11 -10.72 4.65
C LEU A 87 -9.81 -11.63 3.47
N THR A 88 -9.65 -12.90 3.75
CA THR A 88 -9.48 -13.92 2.72
C THR A 88 -10.34 -15.13 3.06
N ASP A 89 -10.80 -15.82 2.04
CA ASP A 89 -11.53 -17.09 2.18
C ASP A 89 -10.60 -18.31 2.21
N ASP A 90 -9.30 -18.09 1.99
CA ASP A 90 -8.30 -19.17 1.98
C ASP A 90 -6.96 -18.65 2.52
N ILE A 91 -6.86 -18.55 3.85
CA ILE A 91 -5.63 -18.05 4.48
C ILE A 91 -4.44 -18.98 4.26
N HIS A 92 -4.65 -20.28 4.20
CA HIS A 92 -3.55 -21.22 3.98
C HIS A 92 -3.01 -21.13 2.56
N GLY A 93 -3.89 -21.08 1.57
CA GLY A 93 -3.50 -20.91 0.17
C GLY A 93 -2.79 -19.59 -0.06
N LEU A 94 -3.32 -18.51 0.50
CA LEU A 94 -2.70 -17.20 0.42
C LEU A 94 -1.31 -17.17 1.05
N PHE A 95 -1.18 -17.77 2.23
CA PHE A 95 0.10 -17.84 2.93
C PHE A 95 1.15 -18.59 2.09
N GLU A 96 0.78 -19.75 1.54
CA GLU A 96 1.70 -20.53 0.71
C GLU A 96 2.12 -19.78 -0.55
N THR A 97 1.18 -19.08 -1.21
CA THR A 97 1.47 -18.29 -2.40
C THR A 97 2.44 -17.14 -2.07
N LEU A 98 2.17 -16.39 -1.00
CA LEU A 98 3.01 -15.26 -0.61
C LEU A 98 4.38 -15.71 -0.14
N LYS A 99 4.45 -16.81 0.59
CA LYS A 99 5.71 -17.38 1.07
C LYS A 99 6.69 -17.67 -0.06
N GLU A 100 6.19 -18.12 -1.21
CA GLU A 100 7.02 -18.41 -2.38
C GLU A 100 7.48 -17.15 -3.10
N GLN A 101 6.74 -16.03 -2.99
CA GLN A 101 7.00 -14.81 -3.73
C GLN A 101 7.74 -13.75 -2.94
N LEU A 102 7.74 -13.86 -1.60
CA LEU A 102 8.36 -12.85 -0.75
C LEU A 102 9.84 -13.15 -0.54
N LEU A 103 10.63 -12.07 -0.45
CA LEU A 103 12.01 -12.16 0.00
C LEU A 103 12.02 -12.43 1.51
N PRO A 104 13.12 -13.00 2.05
CA PRO A 104 13.23 -13.22 3.49
C PRO A 104 13.00 -11.96 4.34
N SER A 105 13.34 -10.77 3.81
CA SER A 105 13.12 -9.49 4.48
C SER A 105 11.66 -9.06 4.53
N GLU A 106 10.79 -9.72 3.75
CA GLU A 106 9.36 -9.43 3.68
C GLU A 106 8.54 -10.44 4.49
N ALA A 107 9.12 -11.02 5.53
CA ALA A 107 8.53 -12.11 6.30
C ALA A 107 7.07 -11.86 6.69
N LEU A 108 6.24 -12.91 6.55
CA LEU A 108 4.84 -12.90 6.96
C LEU A 108 4.68 -13.56 8.32
N TYR A 109 3.78 -13.00 9.11
CA TYR A 109 3.36 -13.60 10.38
C TYR A 109 1.90 -14.05 10.20
N PRO A 110 1.64 -15.34 10.14
CA PRO A 110 0.29 -15.86 9.96
C PRO A 110 -0.62 -15.58 11.15
#